data_9b0f4f6ce315dfde2207e39989d39d6c
#
_entry.id   9b0f4f6ce315dfde2207e39989d39d6c
#
_cell.length_a   1.000
_cell.length_b   1.000
_cell.length_c   1.000
_cell.angle_alpha   90.00
_cell.angle_beta   90.00
_cell.angle_gamma   90.00
#
_symmetry.space_group_name_H-M   'P 1'
#
loop_
_entity.id
_entity.type
_entity.pdbx_description
1 polymer ?
#
loop_
_entity_poly.entity_id
_entity_poly.type
_entity_poly.pdbx_seq_one_letter_code
_entity_poly.pdbx_strand_id
1 'polypeptide(L)'
;ALKWLTLLHNPEDIVEIRSIDPKPVISGYFKADSAAIAKEIARFPNRTFYQTLQMVQPACYARGQHEHLMERPRETTSDNDIAGYQWILVDTDPVRPSGVSASQPEKEAARKVSATVMKKLMAMGFKEPIVADSGNGYHLLFKIHASTDDRQIIADFLSVLDMWFSTNEAKIDTSVFNPARITKLYGTMTHKGANTQERPHRASRIIRMPEQTSMTLVRNVADVRRHMVAPAENPRQRNGAAFNLEQFLSEHSVQVIKKIAVSMGTKYLLSECPFDSSHRNGDAAVFAYSNGSFGFHCFH
;
A
#
# COMPACT_ATOMS: atom_id res chain seq x y z
N ALA A 1 -10.54 -16.55 11.80
CA ALA A 1 -10.60 -15.27 11.06
C ALA A 1 -10.70 -14.09 12.05
N LEU A 2 -11.53 -14.17 13.06
CA LEU A 2 -11.87 -13.05 13.97
C LEU A 2 -10.73 -12.54 14.83
N LYS A 3 -9.81 -13.42 15.25
CA LYS A 3 -8.66 -13.04 16.10
C LYS A 3 -7.86 -11.86 15.54
N TRP A 4 -7.83 -11.68 14.22
CA TRP A 4 -7.04 -10.64 13.58
C TRP A 4 -7.73 -9.27 13.58
N LEU A 5 -9.07 -9.23 13.67
CA LEU A 5 -9.81 -7.96 13.80
C LEU A 5 -9.48 -7.26 15.11
N THR A 6 -9.53 -7.98 16.22
CA THR A 6 -9.21 -7.42 17.56
C THR A 6 -7.75 -7.04 17.75
N LEU A 7 -6.87 -7.39 16.81
CA LEU A 7 -5.49 -6.91 16.77
C LEU A 7 -5.34 -5.56 16.04
N LEU A 8 -6.25 -5.28 15.10
CA LEU A 8 -6.25 -4.04 14.32
C LEU A 8 -7.18 -2.98 14.92
N HIS A 9 -8.23 -3.39 15.62
CA HIS A 9 -9.28 -2.55 16.18
C HIS A 9 -9.50 -2.88 17.67
N ASN A 10 -10.03 -1.94 18.43
CA ASN A 10 -10.55 -2.25 19.76
C ASN A 10 -11.84 -3.10 19.63
N PRO A 11 -12.18 -3.93 20.62
CA PRO A 11 -13.35 -4.81 20.54
C PRO A 11 -14.66 -4.10 20.17
N GLU A 12 -14.88 -2.90 20.74
CA GLU A 12 -16.10 -2.11 20.54
C GLU A 12 -16.08 -1.23 19.28
N ASP A 13 -14.94 -1.15 18.56
CA ASP A 13 -14.85 -0.36 17.32
C ASP A 13 -15.81 -0.92 16.27
N ILE A 14 -16.44 -0.03 15.51
CA ILE A 14 -17.28 -0.42 14.38
C ILE A 14 -16.41 -0.66 13.17
N VAL A 15 -16.60 -1.80 12.52
CA VAL A 15 -15.95 -2.18 11.28
C VAL A 15 -16.98 -2.52 10.22
N GLU A 16 -16.75 -2.10 8.99
CA GLU A 16 -17.51 -2.60 7.86
C GLU A 16 -16.80 -3.83 7.29
N ILE A 17 -17.53 -4.93 7.15
CA ILE A 17 -17.10 -6.11 6.41
C ILE A 17 -17.75 -6.05 5.03
N ARG A 18 -16.89 -6.08 3.98
CA ARG A 18 -17.35 -5.87 2.59
C ARG A 18 -16.80 -6.93 1.65
N SER A 19 -17.61 -7.35 0.69
CA SER A 19 -17.17 -8.08 -0.50
C SER A 19 -17.60 -7.32 -1.74
N ILE A 20 -16.65 -7.07 -2.64
CA ILE A 20 -16.87 -6.24 -3.84
C ILE A 20 -17.17 -7.14 -5.04
N ASP A 21 -16.52 -8.28 -5.11
CA ASP A 21 -16.50 -9.16 -6.26
C ASP A 21 -16.65 -10.64 -5.85
N PRO A 22 -17.45 -11.45 -6.59
CA PRO A 22 -18.30 -11.06 -7.70
C PRO A 22 -19.48 -10.17 -7.30
N LYS A 23 -20.10 -9.47 -8.27
CA LYS A 23 -21.33 -8.68 -8.00
C LYS A 23 -22.50 -9.57 -7.59
N PRO A 24 -23.47 -9.08 -6.79
CA PRO A 24 -23.56 -7.73 -6.22
C PRO A 24 -22.58 -7.51 -5.07
N VAL A 25 -22.31 -6.23 -4.73
CA VAL A 25 -21.59 -5.89 -3.50
C VAL A 25 -22.37 -6.41 -2.30
N ILE A 26 -21.62 -6.93 -1.31
CA ILE A 26 -22.14 -7.34 -0.01
C ILE A 26 -21.44 -6.50 1.05
N SER A 27 -22.18 -5.98 2.02
CA SER A 27 -21.62 -5.20 3.11
C SER A 27 -22.48 -5.28 4.37
N GLY A 28 -21.85 -5.12 5.53
CA GLY A 28 -22.52 -5.01 6.83
C GLY A 28 -21.57 -4.43 7.87
N TYR A 29 -22.14 -3.83 8.91
CA TYR A 29 -21.41 -3.21 10.01
C TYR A 29 -21.47 -4.09 11.26
N PHE A 30 -20.32 -4.24 11.91
CA PHE A 30 -20.12 -5.14 13.05
C PHE A 30 -19.27 -4.45 14.11
N LYS A 31 -19.42 -4.87 15.37
CA LYS A 31 -18.35 -4.67 16.35
C LYS A 31 -17.15 -5.54 15.99
N ALA A 32 -15.94 -5.07 16.24
CA ALA A 32 -14.71 -5.77 15.81
C ALA A 32 -14.53 -7.14 16.48
N ASP A 33 -15.09 -7.36 17.67
CA ASP A 33 -15.07 -8.64 18.38
C ASP A 33 -16.30 -9.52 18.11
N SER A 34 -17.24 -9.10 17.27
CA SER A 34 -18.50 -9.81 17.05
C SER A 34 -18.29 -11.22 16.51
N ALA A 35 -18.82 -12.20 17.23
CA ALA A 35 -18.86 -13.59 16.78
C ALA A 35 -19.73 -13.79 15.51
N ALA A 36 -20.66 -12.88 15.23
CA ALA A 36 -21.53 -12.93 14.04
C ALA A 36 -20.74 -12.86 12.74
N ILE A 37 -19.59 -12.15 12.69
CA ILE A 37 -18.78 -11.99 11.49
C ILE A 37 -18.43 -13.34 10.85
N ALA A 38 -17.99 -14.33 11.64
CA ALA A 38 -17.62 -15.65 11.12
C ALA A 38 -18.82 -16.37 10.49
N LYS A 39 -19.99 -16.28 11.13
CA LYS A 39 -21.25 -16.87 10.64
C LYS A 39 -21.69 -16.19 9.36
N GLU A 40 -21.63 -14.87 9.31
CA GLU A 40 -22.09 -14.08 8.17
C GLU A 40 -21.21 -14.28 6.94
N ILE A 41 -19.88 -14.28 7.06
CA ILE A 41 -18.99 -14.55 5.92
C ILE A 41 -19.13 -16.00 5.41
N ALA A 42 -19.45 -16.97 6.26
CA ALA A 42 -19.64 -18.36 5.87
C ALA A 42 -20.86 -18.56 4.95
N ARG A 43 -21.81 -17.62 4.91
CA ARG A 43 -22.94 -17.63 3.96
C ARG A 43 -22.47 -17.44 2.51
N PHE A 44 -21.25 -16.95 2.29
CA PHE A 44 -20.72 -16.56 0.99
C PHE A 44 -19.33 -17.16 0.74
N PRO A 45 -19.19 -18.49 0.63
CA PRO A 45 -17.90 -19.20 0.70
C PRO A 45 -16.92 -18.86 -0.44
N ASN A 46 -17.42 -18.39 -1.59
CA ASN A 46 -16.60 -18.12 -2.78
C ASN A 46 -16.30 -16.63 -2.97
N ARG A 47 -16.32 -15.85 -1.88
CA ARG A 47 -16.08 -14.41 -1.92
C ARG A 47 -14.81 -14.02 -1.17
N THR A 48 -14.16 -12.98 -1.68
CA THR A 48 -13.08 -12.30 -0.97
C THR A 48 -13.68 -11.23 -0.07
N PHE A 49 -13.36 -11.28 1.21
CA PHE A 49 -13.80 -10.30 2.18
C PHE A 49 -12.72 -9.29 2.53
N TYR A 50 -13.18 -8.08 2.78
CA TYR A 50 -12.41 -6.92 3.18
C TYR A 50 -13.01 -6.34 4.46
N GLN A 51 -12.23 -5.54 5.16
CA GLN A 51 -12.63 -4.76 6.32
C GLN A 51 -12.22 -3.31 6.16
N THR A 52 -12.92 -2.36 6.76
CA THR A 52 -12.41 -1.01 6.97
C THR A 52 -11.20 -1.07 7.87
N LEU A 53 -10.17 -0.29 7.55
CA LEU A 53 -8.90 -0.29 8.29
C LEU A 53 -8.85 0.82 9.35
N GLN A 54 -9.54 1.92 9.09
CA GLN A 54 -9.51 3.13 9.91
C GLN A 54 -10.70 3.20 10.87
N MET A 55 -10.71 4.21 11.74
CA MET A 55 -11.75 4.43 12.74
C MET A 55 -13.06 4.85 12.09
N VAL A 56 -14.00 3.92 11.94
CA VAL A 56 -15.35 4.19 11.42
C VAL A 56 -16.16 4.91 12.49
N GLN A 57 -16.91 5.94 12.10
CA GLN A 57 -17.80 6.66 13.01
C GLN A 57 -18.88 5.71 13.56
N PRO A 58 -19.14 5.69 14.88
CA PRO A 58 -20.10 4.78 15.51
C PRO A 58 -21.51 4.84 14.91
N ALA A 59 -21.93 6.00 14.39
CA ALA A 59 -23.24 6.17 13.76
C ALA A 59 -23.44 5.25 12.54
N CYS A 60 -22.37 4.79 11.88
CA CYS A 60 -22.45 3.86 10.76
C CYS A 60 -23.01 2.49 11.16
N TYR A 61 -22.91 2.12 12.44
CA TYR A 61 -23.48 0.86 12.95
C TYR A 61 -25.01 0.78 12.78
N ALA A 62 -25.69 1.92 12.71
CA ALA A 62 -27.14 1.96 12.47
C ALA A 62 -27.52 1.79 10.99
N ARG A 63 -26.55 1.67 10.08
CA ARG A 63 -26.82 1.44 8.66
C ARG A 63 -27.18 -0.04 8.40
N GLY A 64 -28.34 -0.27 7.89
CA GLY A 64 -28.84 -1.62 7.57
C GLY A 64 -29.21 -2.44 8.82
N GLN A 65 -29.07 -3.77 8.71
CA GLN A 65 -29.32 -4.68 9.82
C GLN A 65 -28.07 -4.84 10.67
N HIS A 66 -28.20 -4.73 11.97
CA HIS A 66 -27.09 -4.90 12.90
C HIS A 66 -26.43 -6.26 12.72
N GLU A 67 -25.09 -6.25 12.56
CA GLU A 67 -24.26 -7.44 12.49
C GLU A 67 -24.68 -8.47 11.43
N HIS A 68 -25.16 -7.97 10.30
CA HIS A 68 -25.63 -8.79 9.20
C HIS A 68 -25.07 -8.30 7.86
N LEU A 69 -24.64 -9.25 7.02
CA LEU A 69 -24.20 -8.97 5.66
C LEU A 69 -25.38 -8.90 4.70
N MET A 70 -25.58 -7.77 4.07
CA MET A 70 -26.64 -7.52 3.09
C MET A 70 -26.08 -7.43 1.68
N GLU A 71 -26.77 -8.04 0.74
CA GLU A 71 -26.51 -7.81 -0.68
C GLU A 71 -27.10 -6.48 -1.12
N ARG A 72 -26.39 -5.80 -2.03
CA ARG A 72 -26.80 -4.50 -2.58
C ARG A 72 -27.08 -3.48 -1.49
N PRO A 73 -26.12 -3.25 -0.57
CA PRO A 73 -26.31 -2.27 0.50
C PRO A 73 -26.65 -0.91 -0.11
N ARG A 74 -27.48 -0.14 0.58
CA ARG A 74 -27.87 1.21 0.13
C ARG A 74 -26.66 2.12 0.04
N GLU A 75 -25.75 2.01 1.01
CA GLU A 75 -24.50 2.75 1.10
C GLU A 75 -23.43 1.93 1.81
N THR A 76 -22.19 2.25 1.55
CA THR A 76 -20.98 1.68 2.19
C THR A 76 -20.16 2.81 2.79
N THR A 77 -19.21 2.49 3.67
CA THR A 77 -18.33 3.50 4.29
C THR A 77 -17.64 4.35 3.23
N SER A 78 -17.77 5.67 3.36
CA SER A 78 -17.12 6.72 2.59
C SER A 78 -16.02 7.41 3.44
N ASP A 79 -15.20 8.27 2.83
CA ASP A 79 -14.15 9.01 3.55
C ASP A 79 -14.73 9.88 4.67
N ASN A 80 -15.95 10.41 4.51
CA ASN A 80 -16.63 11.22 5.53
C ASN A 80 -17.09 10.40 6.74
N ASP A 81 -17.12 9.09 6.65
CA ASP A 81 -17.53 8.19 7.73
C ASP A 81 -16.35 7.77 8.60
N ILE A 82 -15.15 8.25 8.30
CA ILE A 82 -13.93 7.92 9.02
C ILE A 82 -13.57 9.05 9.99
N ALA A 83 -13.39 8.71 11.26
CA ALA A 83 -13.05 9.66 12.31
C ALA A 83 -11.54 10.01 12.35
N GLY A 84 -10.70 9.15 11.82
CA GLY A 84 -9.25 9.36 11.76
C GLY A 84 -8.49 8.12 11.33
N TYR A 85 -7.20 8.30 11.02
CA TYR A 85 -6.31 7.20 10.69
C TYR A 85 -5.75 6.54 11.94
N GLN A 86 -5.77 5.22 11.97
CA GLN A 86 -5.09 4.41 12.98
C GLN A 86 -3.99 3.54 12.40
N TRP A 87 -3.95 3.38 11.08
CA TRP A 87 -2.95 2.60 10.37
C TRP A 87 -2.54 3.26 9.06
N ILE A 88 -1.26 3.19 8.72
CA ILE A 88 -0.80 3.36 7.35
C ILE A 88 -0.66 1.97 6.74
N LEU A 89 -1.33 1.76 5.62
CA LEU A 89 -1.20 0.57 4.79
C LEU A 89 -0.17 0.84 3.70
N VAL A 90 0.90 0.04 3.68
CA VAL A 90 1.76 -0.08 2.50
C VAL A 90 1.43 -1.40 1.84
N ASP A 91 0.72 -1.32 0.71
CA ASP A 91 0.31 -2.49 -0.08
C ASP A 91 1.31 -2.69 -1.21
N THR A 92 1.95 -3.85 -1.23
CA THR A 92 2.93 -4.24 -2.25
C THR A 92 2.38 -5.37 -3.09
N ASP A 93 1.97 -5.06 -4.30
CA ASP A 93 1.40 -6.01 -5.25
C ASP A 93 2.42 -6.39 -6.35
N PRO A 94 2.48 -7.67 -6.77
CA PRO A 94 3.26 -8.06 -7.93
C PRO A 94 2.64 -7.54 -9.22
N VAL A 95 3.48 -7.21 -10.20
CA VAL A 95 3.05 -6.91 -11.56
C VAL A 95 2.59 -8.21 -12.23
N ARG A 96 1.31 -8.28 -12.58
CA ARG A 96 0.67 -9.46 -13.19
C ARG A 96 -0.54 -9.05 -14.03
N PRO A 97 -1.07 -9.95 -14.88
CA PRO A 97 -2.32 -9.69 -15.59
C PRO A 97 -3.46 -9.37 -14.64
N SER A 98 -4.36 -8.48 -15.05
CA SER A 98 -5.53 -8.10 -14.26
C SER A 98 -6.47 -9.29 -14.08
N GLY A 99 -7.16 -9.35 -12.94
CA GLY A 99 -8.20 -10.34 -12.70
C GLY A 99 -7.72 -11.75 -12.33
N VAL A 100 -6.41 -11.99 -12.18
CA VAL A 100 -5.86 -13.32 -11.83
C VAL A 100 -5.11 -13.29 -10.50
N SER A 101 -5.02 -14.45 -9.84
CA SER A 101 -4.18 -14.64 -8.65
C SER A 101 -2.69 -14.57 -9.01
N ALA A 102 -1.86 -14.21 -8.05
CA ALA A 102 -0.41 -14.18 -8.24
C ALA A 102 0.18 -15.60 -8.33
N SER A 103 1.14 -15.81 -9.21
CA SER A 103 2.02 -16.98 -9.19
C SER A 103 3.00 -16.90 -8.02
N GLN A 104 3.72 -17.99 -7.74
CA GLN A 104 4.69 -18.00 -6.64
C GLN A 104 5.89 -17.07 -6.90
N PRO A 105 6.49 -17.02 -8.11
CA PRO A 105 7.56 -16.04 -8.41
C PRO A 105 7.09 -14.57 -8.27
N GLU A 106 5.89 -14.26 -8.74
CA GLU A 106 5.31 -12.92 -8.60
C GLU A 106 5.14 -12.54 -7.12
N LYS A 107 4.63 -13.44 -6.29
CA LYS A 107 4.54 -13.20 -4.83
C LYS A 107 5.91 -12.98 -4.19
N GLU A 108 6.92 -13.74 -4.61
CA GLU A 108 8.27 -13.60 -4.07
C GLU A 108 8.88 -12.23 -4.43
N ALA A 109 8.61 -11.71 -5.64
CA ALA A 109 9.02 -10.35 -6.02
C ALA A 109 8.38 -9.29 -5.08
N ALA A 110 7.06 -9.40 -4.82
CA ALA A 110 6.38 -8.51 -3.89
C ALA A 110 6.92 -8.62 -2.45
N ARG A 111 7.25 -9.85 -2.01
CA ARG A 111 7.86 -10.10 -0.70
C ARG A 111 9.19 -9.37 -0.53
N LYS A 112 10.06 -9.44 -1.54
CA LYS A 112 11.38 -8.78 -1.52
C LYS A 112 11.23 -7.26 -1.41
N VAL A 113 10.36 -6.66 -2.22
CA VAL A 113 10.09 -5.21 -2.16
C VAL A 113 9.55 -4.83 -0.79
N SER A 114 8.52 -5.53 -0.28
CA SER A 114 7.94 -5.26 1.04
C SER A 114 8.98 -5.35 2.17
N ALA A 115 9.86 -6.35 2.15
CA ALA A 115 10.94 -6.51 3.14
C ALA A 115 11.95 -5.35 3.09
N THR A 116 12.31 -4.89 1.89
CA THR A 116 13.21 -3.74 1.70
C THR A 116 12.59 -2.45 2.24
N VAL A 117 11.31 -2.21 1.94
CA VAL A 117 10.55 -1.06 2.47
C VAL A 117 10.55 -1.09 3.99
N MET A 118 10.20 -2.22 4.60
CA MET A 118 10.16 -2.37 6.06
C MET A 118 11.53 -2.04 6.68
N LYS A 119 12.60 -2.63 6.17
CA LYS A 119 13.97 -2.41 6.66
C LYS A 119 14.36 -0.92 6.62
N LYS A 120 14.09 -0.25 5.48
CA LYS A 120 14.43 1.17 5.29
C LYS A 120 13.62 2.07 6.21
N LEU A 121 12.30 1.86 6.29
CA LEU A 121 11.44 2.68 7.16
C LEU A 121 11.79 2.51 8.64
N MET A 122 12.10 1.31 9.10
CA MET A 122 12.56 1.09 10.47
C MET A 122 13.89 1.80 10.74
N ALA A 123 14.82 1.79 9.79
CA ALA A 123 16.08 2.57 9.89
C ALA A 123 15.82 4.09 9.94
N MET A 124 14.72 4.58 9.39
CA MET A 124 14.26 5.98 9.45
C MET A 124 13.43 6.30 10.71
N GLY A 125 13.36 5.38 11.68
CA GLY A 125 12.68 5.59 12.96
C GLY A 125 11.19 5.21 12.98
N PHE A 126 10.68 4.58 11.92
CA PHE A 126 9.35 3.96 11.97
C PHE A 126 9.36 2.80 12.95
N LYS A 127 8.23 2.62 13.64
CA LYS A 127 8.03 1.47 14.52
C LYS A 127 7.80 0.21 13.69
N GLU A 128 8.06 -0.94 14.29
CA GLU A 128 7.86 -2.22 13.62
C GLU A 128 6.41 -2.40 13.19
N PRO A 129 6.14 -2.72 11.90
CA PRO A 129 4.79 -2.90 11.40
C PRO A 129 4.27 -4.31 11.67
N ILE A 130 2.95 -4.46 11.60
CA ILE A 130 2.34 -5.76 11.35
C ILE A 130 2.63 -6.13 9.89
N VAL A 131 3.13 -7.34 9.65
CA VAL A 131 3.36 -7.88 8.30
C VAL A 131 2.29 -8.90 7.97
N ALA A 132 1.62 -8.71 6.84
CA ALA A 132 0.58 -9.63 6.40
C ALA A 132 0.75 -10.06 4.94
N ASP A 133 0.30 -11.27 4.64
CA ASP A 133 0.09 -11.80 3.30
C ASP A 133 -1.34 -11.49 2.88
N SER A 134 -1.53 -10.73 1.81
CA SER A 134 -2.85 -10.40 1.27
C SER A 134 -3.48 -11.55 0.46
N GLY A 135 -2.75 -12.65 0.28
CA GLY A 135 -3.06 -13.75 -0.64
C GLY A 135 -2.35 -13.59 -1.99
N ASN A 136 -2.24 -12.38 -2.50
CA ASN A 136 -1.57 -12.09 -3.77
C ASN A 136 -0.31 -11.23 -3.65
N GLY A 137 -0.22 -10.38 -2.65
CA GLY A 137 0.89 -9.48 -2.33
C GLY A 137 1.16 -9.45 -0.84
N TYR A 138 1.75 -8.35 -0.36
CA TYR A 138 2.11 -8.16 1.04
C TYR A 138 1.70 -6.80 1.55
N HIS A 139 1.25 -6.75 2.80
CA HIS A 139 0.89 -5.54 3.51
C HIS A 139 1.85 -5.28 4.66
N LEU A 140 2.27 -4.02 4.81
CA LEU A 140 2.87 -3.51 6.03
C LEU A 140 1.89 -2.53 6.66
N LEU A 141 1.50 -2.78 7.90
CA LEU A 141 0.56 -1.95 8.66
C LEU A 141 1.33 -1.24 9.78
N PHE A 142 1.58 0.05 9.60
CA PHE A 142 2.23 0.87 10.62
C PHE A 142 1.15 1.54 11.48
N LYS A 143 1.19 1.32 12.79
CA LYS A 143 0.27 2.01 13.72
C LYS A 143 0.58 3.50 13.73
N ILE A 144 -0.47 4.31 13.58
CA ILE A 144 -0.40 5.77 13.58
C ILE A 144 -1.62 6.33 14.31
N HIS A 145 -1.57 7.60 14.67
CA HIS A 145 -2.75 8.39 15.03
C HIS A 145 -2.69 9.70 14.26
N ALA A 146 -3.59 9.87 13.29
CA ALA A 146 -3.61 11.04 12.42
C ALA A 146 -5.05 11.46 12.08
N SER A 147 -5.22 12.75 11.81
CA SER A 147 -6.48 13.30 11.30
C SER A 147 -6.74 12.85 9.86
N THR A 148 -7.99 12.85 9.44
CA THR A 148 -8.34 12.68 8.02
C THR A 148 -7.79 13.81 7.13
N ASP A 149 -7.47 14.97 7.71
CA ASP A 149 -6.82 16.10 7.03
C ASP A 149 -5.36 15.77 6.62
N ASP A 150 -4.72 14.80 7.31
CA ASP A 150 -3.37 14.34 7.00
C ASP A 150 -3.31 13.43 5.76
N ARG A 151 -4.44 13.20 5.08
CA ARG A 151 -4.53 12.30 3.90
C ARG A 151 -3.50 12.59 2.83
N GLN A 152 -3.17 13.87 2.59
CA GLN A 152 -2.19 14.24 1.57
C GLN A 152 -0.76 13.86 2.00
N ILE A 153 -0.45 13.94 3.29
CA ILE A 153 0.84 13.48 3.83
C ILE A 153 1.02 11.98 3.59
N ILE A 154 -0.06 11.20 3.79
CA ILE A 154 -0.05 9.75 3.55
C ILE A 154 0.05 9.44 2.04
N ALA A 155 -0.66 10.17 1.19
CA ALA A 155 -0.58 10.02 -0.27
C ALA A 155 0.83 10.30 -0.80
N ASP A 156 1.43 11.39 -0.37
CA ASP A 156 2.79 11.77 -0.73
C ASP A 156 3.81 10.73 -0.23
N PHE A 157 3.64 10.25 0.99
CA PHE A 157 4.48 9.18 1.56
C PHE A 157 4.46 7.91 0.70
N LEU A 158 3.27 7.43 0.32
CA LEU A 158 3.15 6.25 -0.55
C LEU A 158 3.77 6.49 -1.93
N SER A 159 3.65 7.70 -2.45
CA SER A 159 4.26 8.08 -3.73
C SER A 159 5.80 8.05 -3.66
N VAL A 160 6.40 8.50 -2.54
CA VAL A 160 7.84 8.37 -2.31
C VAL A 160 8.26 6.91 -2.21
N LEU A 161 7.49 6.08 -1.50
CA LEU A 161 7.80 4.65 -1.42
C LEU A 161 7.73 3.96 -2.78
N ASP A 162 6.73 4.29 -3.61
CA ASP A 162 6.63 3.78 -4.98
C ASP A 162 7.87 4.17 -5.79
N MET A 163 8.27 5.44 -5.76
CA MET A 163 9.47 5.92 -6.43
C MET A 163 10.71 5.15 -6.00
N TRP A 164 10.90 4.95 -4.70
CA TRP A 164 12.12 4.34 -4.20
C TRP A 164 12.18 2.83 -4.42
N PHE A 165 11.06 2.13 -4.18
CA PHE A 165 11.09 0.67 -4.01
C PHE A 165 10.39 -0.11 -5.11
N SER A 166 9.45 0.49 -5.87
CA SER A 166 8.79 -0.24 -6.95
C SER A 166 9.77 -0.70 -8.01
N THR A 167 9.52 -1.89 -8.52
CA THR A 167 10.29 -2.56 -9.58
C THR A 167 9.39 -2.88 -10.78
N ASN A 168 9.93 -3.48 -11.83
CA ASN A 168 9.11 -3.97 -12.94
C ASN A 168 8.32 -5.23 -12.57
N GLU A 169 8.69 -5.91 -11.48
CA GLU A 169 8.09 -7.16 -11.01
C GLU A 169 7.09 -6.95 -9.86
N ALA A 170 7.24 -5.87 -9.07
CA ALA A 170 6.34 -5.56 -7.95
C ALA A 170 6.27 -4.06 -7.70
N LYS A 171 5.10 -3.57 -7.33
CA LYS A 171 4.82 -2.15 -7.11
C LYS A 171 4.14 -1.91 -5.78
N ILE A 172 4.35 -0.72 -5.24
CA ILE A 172 3.59 -0.18 -4.12
C ILE A 172 2.34 0.50 -4.66
N ASP A 173 1.17 0.13 -4.12
CA ASP A 173 -0.10 0.76 -4.49
C ASP A 173 -0.22 2.13 -3.81
N THR A 174 -0.08 3.19 -4.60
CA THR A 174 -0.22 4.57 -4.12
C THR A 174 -1.67 5.00 -3.93
N SER A 175 -2.65 4.21 -4.33
CA SER A 175 -4.08 4.55 -4.24
C SER A 175 -4.69 4.26 -2.86
N VAL A 176 -3.96 3.58 -1.97
CA VAL A 176 -4.50 3.11 -0.69
C VAL A 176 -4.49 4.16 0.44
N PHE A 177 -4.28 5.42 0.12
CA PHE A 177 -4.18 6.52 1.09
C PHE A 177 -5.53 7.05 1.59
N ASN A 178 -6.62 6.79 0.89
CA ASN A 178 -7.92 7.37 1.26
C ASN A 178 -8.45 6.80 2.60
N PRO A 179 -9.13 7.61 3.43
CA PRO A 179 -9.60 7.20 4.77
C PRO A 179 -10.48 5.95 4.75
N ALA A 180 -11.44 5.85 3.83
CA ALA A 180 -12.36 4.71 3.75
C ALA A 180 -11.73 3.47 3.07
N ARG A 181 -10.40 3.43 2.90
CA ARG A 181 -9.75 2.28 2.30
C ARG A 181 -10.05 1.00 3.09
N ILE A 182 -10.53 0.01 2.36
CA ILE A 182 -10.69 -1.34 2.91
C ILE A 182 -9.43 -2.16 2.65
N THR A 183 -9.09 -3.03 3.59
CA THR A 183 -8.01 -4.01 3.47
C THR A 183 -8.56 -5.43 3.58
N LYS A 184 -7.74 -6.44 3.35
CA LYS A 184 -8.16 -7.85 3.48
C LYS A 184 -8.70 -8.14 4.88
N LEU A 185 -9.78 -8.88 4.95
CA LEU A 185 -10.18 -9.54 6.18
C LEU A 185 -9.25 -10.75 6.36
N TYR A 186 -8.18 -10.55 7.13
CA TYR A 186 -7.16 -11.58 7.31
C TYR A 186 -7.76 -12.84 7.94
N GLY A 187 -7.27 -14.01 7.49
CA GLY A 187 -7.81 -15.31 7.85
C GLY A 187 -8.90 -15.81 6.90
N THR A 188 -9.24 -15.06 5.84
CA THR A 188 -10.18 -15.46 4.81
C THR A 188 -9.51 -15.72 3.48
N MET A 189 -10.16 -16.52 2.62
CA MET A 189 -9.67 -16.82 1.28
C MET A 189 -9.74 -15.60 0.37
N THR A 190 -8.73 -15.43 -0.46
CA THR A 190 -8.71 -14.45 -1.54
C THR A 190 -8.99 -15.17 -2.84
N HIS A 191 -10.15 -14.88 -3.42
CA HIS A 191 -10.57 -15.42 -4.71
C HIS A 191 -10.32 -14.35 -5.79
N LYS A 192 -9.49 -14.66 -6.78
CA LYS A 192 -9.22 -13.75 -7.90
C LYS A 192 -8.92 -14.55 -9.16
N GLY A 193 -9.85 -14.54 -10.12
CA GLY A 193 -9.80 -15.36 -11.31
C GLY A 193 -9.94 -16.85 -11.02
N ALA A 194 -9.53 -17.69 -11.96
CA ALA A 194 -9.56 -19.14 -11.82
C ALA A 194 -8.53 -19.62 -10.77
N ASN A 195 -8.91 -20.64 -10.02
CA ASN A 195 -8.01 -21.32 -9.08
C ASN A 195 -7.23 -22.40 -9.85
N THR A 196 -5.97 -22.15 -10.15
CA THR A 196 -5.10 -23.08 -10.88
C THR A 196 -3.86 -23.46 -10.06
N GLN A 197 -3.15 -24.51 -10.46
CA GLN A 197 -1.92 -24.90 -9.77
C GLN A 197 -0.85 -23.79 -9.84
N GLU A 198 -0.73 -23.08 -10.95
CA GLU A 198 0.18 -21.96 -11.11
C GLU A 198 -0.26 -20.71 -10.34
N ARG A 199 -1.57 -20.44 -10.32
CA ARG A 199 -2.19 -19.23 -9.76
C ARG A 199 -3.31 -19.61 -8.77
N PRO A 200 -2.97 -20.24 -7.63
CA PRO A 200 -3.97 -20.72 -6.68
C PRO A 200 -4.61 -19.57 -5.89
N HIS A 201 -5.84 -19.79 -5.47
CA HIS A 201 -6.44 -18.98 -4.41
C HIS A 201 -5.70 -19.22 -3.10
N ARG A 202 -5.50 -18.16 -2.31
CA ARG A 202 -4.74 -18.24 -1.05
C ARG A 202 -5.47 -17.51 0.06
N ALA A 203 -5.35 -18.03 1.27
CA ALA A 203 -5.81 -17.31 2.45
C ALA A 203 -4.92 -16.09 2.72
N SER A 204 -5.56 -14.94 2.96
CA SER A 204 -4.87 -13.80 3.54
C SER A 204 -4.57 -14.08 5.02
N ARG A 205 -3.41 -13.64 5.52
CA ARG A 205 -3.01 -13.93 6.91
C ARG A 205 -2.00 -12.92 7.44
N ILE A 206 -2.02 -12.69 8.74
CA ILE A 206 -0.92 -12.00 9.41
C ILE A 206 0.24 -12.98 9.56
N ILE A 207 1.44 -12.56 9.13
CA ILE A 207 2.66 -13.37 9.13
C ILE A 207 3.49 -13.05 10.37
N ARG A 208 3.59 -11.75 10.70
CA ARG A 208 4.42 -11.27 11.80
C ARG A 208 3.73 -10.10 12.50
N MET A 209 3.80 -10.15 13.81
CA MET A 209 3.38 -9.06 14.68
C MET A 209 4.55 -8.62 15.56
N PRO A 210 4.70 -7.32 15.81
CA PRO A 210 5.60 -6.85 16.84
C PRO A 210 5.14 -7.35 18.22
N GLU A 211 6.07 -7.55 19.15
CA GLU A 211 5.74 -7.91 20.54
C GLU A 211 4.83 -6.87 21.18
N GLN A 212 5.08 -5.61 20.88
CA GLN A 212 4.25 -4.49 21.27
C GLN A 212 4.00 -3.58 20.08
N THR A 213 2.71 -3.37 19.75
CA THR A 213 2.31 -2.43 18.70
C THR A 213 2.52 -1.00 19.18
N SER A 214 3.55 -0.34 18.68
CA SER A 214 3.90 1.04 19.01
C SER A 214 3.53 1.99 17.88
N MET A 215 3.13 3.23 18.21
CA MET A 215 2.78 4.23 17.21
C MET A 215 4.00 4.82 16.53
N THR A 216 3.98 4.87 15.20
CA THR A 216 4.85 5.72 14.39
C THR A 216 4.32 7.16 14.45
N LEU A 217 5.20 8.13 14.62
CA LEU A 217 4.79 9.53 14.67
C LEU A 217 4.50 10.07 13.27
N VAL A 218 3.47 10.89 13.12
CA VAL A 218 3.12 11.56 11.84
C VAL A 218 4.30 12.33 11.25
N ARG A 219 5.13 12.95 12.10
CA ARG A 219 6.35 13.64 11.65
C ARG A 219 7.31 12.72 10.88
N ASN A 220 7.45 11.44 11.28
CA ASN A 220 8.31 10.50 10.54
C ASN A 220 7.77 10.26 9.12
N VAL A 221 6.44 10.22 8.99
CA VAL A 221 5.77 10.09 7.68
C VAL A 221 6.01 11.36 6.84
N ALA A 222 5.86 12.54 7.45
CA ALA A 222 6.12 13.82 6.80
C ALA A 222 7.59 14.01 6.44
N ASP A 223 8.53 13.47 7.23
CA ASP A 223 9.97 13.53 6.93
C ASP A 223 10.34 12.73 5.67
N VAL A 224 9.71 11.58 5.44
CA VAL A 224 9.87 10.84 4.17
C VAL A 224 9.41 11.70 2.99
N ARG A 225 8.31 12.46 3.14
CA ARG A 225 7.83 13.39 2.12
C ARG A 225 8.88 14.44 1.70
N ARG A 226 9.75 14.90 2.61
CA ARG A 226 10.80 15.89 2.28
C ARG A 226 11.79 15.41 1.23
N HIS A 227 11.87 14.10 1.00
CA HIS A 227 12.63 13.53 -0.09
C HIS A 227 11.91 13.64 -1.46
N MET A 228 10.63 14.08 -1.49
CA MET A 228 10.02 14.51 -2.74
C MET A 228 10.70 15.82 -3.15
N VAL A 229 11.27 15.82 -4.35
CA VAL A 229 11.68 17.10 -4.97
C VAL A 229 10.41 17.91 -5.13
N ALA A 230 10.29 19.01 -4.40
CA ALA A 230 9.22 19.97 -4.65
C ALA A 230 9.24 20.31 -6.15
N PRO A 231 8.04 20.35 -6.81
CA PRO A 231 8.00 20.84 -8.17
C PRO A 231 8.72 22.19 -8.18
N ALA A 232 9.70 22.36 -9.05
CA ALA A 232 10.35 23.65 -9.19
C ALA A 232 9.24 24.66 -9.47
N GLU A 233 8.99 25.60 -8.56
CA GLU A 233 8.11 26.73 -8.82
C GLU A 233 8.70 27.46 -10.01
N ASN A 234 8.04 27.36 -11.15
CA ASN A 234 8.43 27.81 -12.48
C ASN A 234 9.74 27.18 -13.01
N PRO A 235 9.66 26.22 -13.94
CA PRO A 235 10.75 26.07 -14.87
C PRO A 235 10.85 27.41 -15.60
N ARG A 236 11.88 28.20 -15.29
CA ARG A 236 12.23 29.35 -16.18
C ARG A 236 12.20 28.75 -17.57
N GLN A 237 11.30 29.26 -18.43
CA GLN A 237 11.32 28.98 -19.86
C GLN A 237 12.73 29.37 -20.34
N ARG A 238 13.64 28.40 -20.30
CA ARG A 238 14.88 28.51 -21.04
C ARG A 238 14.49 28.29 -22.48
N ASN A 239 14.59 29.38 -23.28
CA ASN A 239 14.56 29.32 -24.73
C ASN A 239 15.75 28.45 -25.15
N GLY A 240 15.58 27.13 -25.20
CA GLY A 240 16.56 26.13 -25.54
C GLY A 240 15.89 24.77 -25.77
N ALA A 241 16.55 23.88 -26.53
CA ALA A 241 16.08 22.53 -26.74
C ALA A 241 15.74 21.86 -25.40
N ALA A 242 14.64 21.10 -25.35
CA ALA A 242 14.24 20.34 -24.14
C ALA A 242 15.40 19.49 -23.66
N PHE A 243 15.74 19.57 -22.37
CA PHE A 243 16.80 18.76 -21.77
C PHE A 243 16.48 17.28 -21.94
N ASN A 244 17.38 16.54 -22.59
CA ASN A 244 17.26 15.10 -22.77
C ASN A 244 18.13 14.38 -21.73
N LEU A 245 17.48 13.84 -20.68
CA LEU A 245 18.16 13.13 -19.61
C LEU A 245 18.94 11.91 -20.13
N GLU A 246 18.41 11.14 -21.07
CA GLU A 246 19.08 9.94 -21.56
C GLU A 246 20.35 10.28 -22.34
N GLN A 247 20.28 11.33 -23.16
CA GLN A 247 21.46 11.84 -23.84
C GLN A 247 22.50 12.34 -22.81
N PHE A 248 22.09 13.11 -21.83
CA PHE A 248 22.99 13.60 -20.78
C PHE A 248 23.67 12.46 -20.01
N LEU A 249 22.92 11.43 -19.59
CA LEU A 249 23.50 10.27 -18.89
C LEU A 249 24.51 9.53 -19.80
N SER A 250 24.21 9.37 -21.08
CA SER A 250 25.10 8.75 -22.05
C SER A 250 26.38 9.56 -22.26
N GLU A 251 26.27 10.88 -22.47
CA GLU A 251 27.40 11.78 -22.68
C GLU A 251 28.37 11.83 -21.49
N HIS A 252 27.82 11.63 -20.27
CA HIS A 252 28.62 11.60 -19.04
C HIS A 252 28.99 10.20 -18.58
N SER A 253 28.82 9.20 -19.44
CA SER A 253 29.16 7.79 -19.15
C SER A 253 28.46 7.21 -17.93
N VAL A 254 27.29 7.73 -17.55
CA VAL A 254 26.46 7.22 -16.47
C VAL A 254 25.65 6.04 -16.98
N GLN A 255 26.02 4.83 -16.55
CA GLN A 255 25.35 3.62 -17.02
C GLN A 255 24.04 3.35 -16.31
N VAL A 256 22.96 3.24 -17.06
CA VAL A 256 21.62 2.87 -16.59
C VAL A 256 21.43 1.37 -16.77
N ILE A 257 21.22 0.63 -15.67
CA ILE A 257 20.96 -0.80 -15.70
C ILE A 257 19.48 -1.14 -15.92
N LYS A 258 18.58 -0.25 -15.48
CA LYS A 258 17.13 -0.50 -15.60
C LYS A 258 16.32 0.81 -15.57
N LYS A 259 15.25 0.84 -16.39
CA LYS A 259 14.22 1.90 -16.35
C LYS A 259 12.95 1.32 -15.75
N ILE A 260 12.33 2.02 -14.82
CA ILE A 260 11.14 1.59 -14.09
C ILE A 260 10.13 2.74 -14.12
N ALA A 261 8.93 2.47 -14.63
CA ALA A 261 7.81 3.40 -14.54
C ALA A 261 7.26 3.42 -13.11
N VAL A 262 7.18 4.60 -12.52
CA VAL A 262 6.65 4.86 -11.17
C VAL A 262 5.52 5.89 -11.25
N SER A 263 4.75 6.05 -10.17
CA SER A 263 3.57 6.93 -10.15
C SER A 263 3.87 8.38 -10.55
N MET A 264 5.06 8.89 -10.24
CA MET A 264 5.47 10.27 -10.49
C MET A 264 6.37 10.45 -11.72
N GLY A 265 6.66 9.41 -12.50
CA GLY A 265 7.53 9.49 -13.68
C GLY A 265 8.33 8.24 -13.98
N THR A 266 9.62 8.38 -14.26
CA THR A 266 10.52 7.26 -14.58
C THR A 266 11.74 7.28 -13.67
N LYS A 267 12.05 6.12 -13.08
CA LYS A 267 13.26 5.85 -12.30
C LYS A 267 14.30 5.17 -13.20
N TYR A 268 15.50 5.73 -13.25
CA TYR A 268 16.67 5.20 -13.94
C TYR A 268 17.64 4.66 -12.90
N LEU A 269 17.68 3.35 -12.71
CA LEU A 269 18.64 2.70 -11.81
C LEU A 269 20.02 2.72 -12.43
N LEU A 270 21.02 3.13 -11.66
CA LEU A 270 22.38 3.28 -12.11
C LEU A 270 23.21 2.02 -11.78
N SER A 271 24.20 1.72 -12.61
CA SER A 271 25.16 0.64 -12.33
C SER A 271 26.06 0.96 -11.16
N GLU A 272 26.37 2.26 -10.97
CA GLU A 272 27.23 2.78 -9.92
C GLU A 272 26.76 4.17 -9.51
N CYS A 273 26.89 4.51 -8.23
CA CYS A 273 26.58 5.84 -7.73
C CYS A 273 27.64 6.85 -8.20
N PRO A 274 27.25 7.98 -8.82
CA PRO A 274 28.22 9.00 -9.28
C PRO A 274 29.03 9.67 -8.16
N PHE A 275 28.59 9.52 -6.91
CA PHE A 275 29.21 10.16 -5.74
C PHE A 275 30.01 9.18 -4.87
N ASP A 276 29.76 7.88 -5.02
CA ASP A 276 30.46 6.85 -4.26
C ASP A 276 30.46 5.53 -5.03
N SER A 277 31.62 5.15 -5.57
CA SER A 277 31.80 3.97 -6.41
C SER A 277 31.65 2.63 -5.65
N SER A 278 31.54 2.65 -4.33
CA SER A 278 31.22 1.47 -3.53
C SER A 278 29.73 1.10 -3.63
N HIS A 279 28.87 2.07 -3.97
CA HIS A 279 27.43 1.89 -4.16
C HIS A 279 27.12 1.49 -5.60
N ARG A 280 26.76 0.21 -5.81
CA ARG A 280 26.62 -0.42 -7.14
C ARG A 280 25.29 -1.15 -7.31
N ASN A 281 25.03 -1.59 -8.55
CA ASN A 281 23.94 -2.48 -8.88
C ASN A 281 22.55 -1.98 -8.51
N GLY A 282 22.30 -0.69 -8.69
CA GLY A 282 21.00 -0.08 -8.42
C GLY A 282 20.88 0.58 -7.04
N ASP A 283 21.99 0.73 -6.31
CA ASP A 283 22.06 1.48 -5.04
C ASP A 283 21.83 2.98 -5.23
N ALA A 284 21.79 3.46 -6.47
CA ALA A 284 21.49 4.84 -6.81
C ALA A 284 20.56 4.93 -8.03
N ALA A 285 19.77 5.99 -8.10
CA ALA A 285 18.87 6.26 -9.20
C ALA A 285 18.77 7.74 -9.54
N VAL A 286 18.54 8.02 -10.82
CA VAL A 286 18.03 9.32 -11.28
C VAL A 286 16.53 9.17 -11.56
N PHE A 287 15.76 10.19 -11.18
CA PHE A 287 14.32 10.26 -11.39
C PHE A 287 14.02 11.35 -12.39
N ALA A 288 13.27 11.01 -13.45
CA ALA A 288 12.63 11.96 -14.34
C ALA A 288 11.16 12.06 -13.95
N TYR A 289 10.75 13.21 -13.38
CA TYR A 289 9.39 13.41 -12.92
C TYR A 289 8.48 13.86 -14.08
N SER A 290 7.20 13.53 -13.99
CA SER A 290 6.19 13.88 -15.01
C SER A 290 6.03 15.40 -15.21
N ASN A 291 6.44 16.22 -14.24
CA ASN A 291 6.46 17.68 -14.33
C ASN A 291 7.71 18.26 -15.03
N GLY A 292 8.59 17.40 -15.56
CA GLY A 292 9.82 17.79 -16.25
C GLY A 292 11.00 18.09 -15.32
N SER A 293 10.86 17.93 -14.00
CA SER A 293 11.99 18.05 -13.07
C SER A 293 12.75 16.70 -12.96
N PHE A 294 13.96 16.78 -12.40
CA PHE A 294 14.82 15.62 -12.19
C PHE A 294 15.28 15.56 -10.73
N GLY A 295 15.54 14.37 -10.25
CA GLY A 295 16.08 14.13 -8.92
C GLY A 295 17.10 13.01 -8.95
N PHE A 296 17.95 12.97 -7.93
CA PHE A 296 18.90 11.89 -7.67
C PHE A 296 18.69 11.37 -6.25
N HIS A 297 18.79 10.07 -6.07
CA HIS A 297 18.77 9.46 -4.74
C HIS A 297 19.75 8.28 -4.69
N CYS A 298 20.55 8.26 -3.63
CA CYS A 298 21.34 7.10 -3.25
C CYS A 298 20.63 6.39 -2.08
N PHE A 299 20.40 5.08 -2.22
CA PHE A 299 19.62 4.30 -1.25
C PHE A 299 20.43 3.82 -0.03
N HIS A 300 21.72 4.15 0.02
CA HIS A 300 22.63 3.93 1.14
C HIS A 300 22.54 5.00 2.21
#